data_15422cdd9deb11ff48b87ea00d1c4057
#
_entry.id   15422cdd9deb11ff48b87ea00d1c4057
#
_cell.length_a   1.000
_cell.length_b   1.000
_cell.length_c   1.000
_cell.angle_alpha   90.00
_cell.angle_beta   90.00
_cell.angle_gamma   90.00
#
_symmetry.space_group_name_H-M   'P 1'
#
loop_
_entity.id
_entity.type
_entity.pdbx_description
1 polymer ?
#
loop_
_entity_poly.entity_id
_entity_poly.type
_entity_poly.pdbx_seq_one_letter_code
_entity_poly.pdbx_strand_id
1 'polypeptide(L)'
;IVDEELNSLKVAILPLPGGEFHHYGTSREMISSTLAVQNCVTDQRAIMHHKVKPHPAVFVQNAEMEFPLTADNAEVWVENSHVGKNWMLHSRNIITGVPHNDWALNVPEGVCIDVVPMSKREFAARPYGFNDKFKGSLKEASTAYLGRPVTEWLAERGLTADEIRGCEDLQSAAIFPVTDSIEDLGTVLQWMTDGGQGEAGRAIWQKADRKSTRLNSSHHG
;
A
#
# COMPACT_ATOMS: atom_id res chain seq x y z
N ILE A 1 -38.49 6.42 20.45
CA ILE A 1 -38.18 5.44 21.54
C ILE A 1 -36.67 5.30 21.70
N VAL A 2 -35.93 4.99 20.65
CA VAL A 2 -34.45 4.81 20.72
C VAL A 2 -33.72 6.11 21.11
N ASP A 3 -34.18 7.26 20.64
CA ASP A 3 -33.58 8.56 20.96
C ASP A 3 -33.78 8.95 22.43
N GLU A 4 -34.91 8.61 23.05
CA GLU A 4 -35.19 8.92 24.47
C GLU A 4 -34.32 8.06 25.39
N GLU A 5 -34.11 6.78 25.05
CA GLU A 5 -33.25 5.88 25.80
C GLU A 5 -31.78 6.29 25.71
N LEU A 6 -31.30 6.69 24.51
CA LEU A 6 -29.95 7.18 24.31
C LEU A 6 -29.68 8.51 25.08
N ASN A 7 -30.66 9.42 25.07
CA ASN A 7 -30.54 10.69 25.80
C ASN A 7 -30.56 10.54 27.33
N SER A 8 -31.05 9.41 27.83
CA SER A 8 -31.04 9.08 29.25
C SER A 8 -29.69 8.55 29.76
N LEU A 9 -28.78 8.17 28.87
CA LEU A 9 -27.47 7.65 29.25
C LEU A 9 -26.60 8.72 29.88
N LYS A 10 -26.03 8.41 31.03
CA LYS A 10 -25.04 9.30 31.68
C LYS A 10 -23.69 9.15 30.97
N VAL A 11 -23.17 10.27 30.51
CA VAL A 11 -21.84 10.35 29.91
C VAL A 11 -20.85 10.89 30.95
N ALA A 12 -19.73 10.23 31.12
CA ALA A 12 -18.62 10.70 31.94
C ALA A 12 -17.37 10.81 31.08
N ILE A 13 -16.62 11.90 31.26
CA ILE A 13 -15.30 12.09 30.65
C ILE A 13 -14.27 11.70 31.70
N LEU A 14 -13.50 10.66 31.41
CA LEU A 14 -12.39 10.25 32.25
C LEU A 14 -11.09 10.79 31.64
N PRO A 15 -10.43 11.76 32.28
CA PRO A 15 -9.13 12.23 31.82
C PRO A 15 -8.10 11.13 31.96
N LEU A 16 -7.27 10.96 30.96
CA LEU A 16 -6.14 10.02 30.96
C LEU A 16 -4.82 10.83 31.02
N PRO A 17 -4.31 11.14 32.21
CA PRO A 17 -3.06 11.89 32.35
C PRO A 17 -1.90 11.10 31.72
N GLY A 18 -1.11 11.76 30.87
CA GLY A 18 0.01 11.10 30.18
C GLY A 18 -0.39 10.13 29.07
N GLY A 19 -1.68 10.13 28.69
CA GLY A 19 -2.16 9.35 27.54
C GLY A 19 -1.64 9.93 26.22
N GLU A 20 -1.26 9.06 25.31
CA GLU A 20 -0.89 9.41 23.95
C GLU A 20 -1.89 8.81 22.95
N PHE A 21 -2.11 9.50 21.85
CA PHE A 21 -2.98 9.02 20.78
C PHE A 21 -2.16 8.67 19.55
N HIS A 22 -2.16 7.39 19.19
CA HIS A 22 -1.49 6.91 17.99
C HIS A 22 -2.52 6.61 16.90
N HIS A 23 -2.48 7.38 15.81
CA HIS A 23 -3.42 7.26 14.69
C HIS A 23 -2.85 6.36 13.59
N TYR A 24 -3.72 5.54 12.98
CA TYR A 24 -3.40 4.61 11.90
C TYR A 24 -4.29 4.84 10.67
N GLY A 25 -4.53 6.10 10.30
CA GLY A 25 -5.45 6.47 9.23
C GLY A 25 -4.84 6.47 7.83
N THR A 26 -3.50 6.49 7.73
CA THR A 26 -2.78 6.51 6.45
C THR A 26 -1.59 5.55 6.44
N SER A 27 -1.10 5.21 5.25
CA SER A 27 0.06 4.32 5.08
C SER A 27 1.30 4.81 5.83
N ARG A 28 1.61 6.12 5.79
CA ARG A 28 2.74 6.69 6.53
C ARG A 28 2.53 6.61 8.05
N GLU A 29 1.29 6.82 8.51
CA GLU A 29 0.96 6.75 9.95
C GLU A 29 1.07 5.34 10.49
N MET A 30 0.85 4.32 9.66
CA MET A 30 1.11 2.94 10.04
C MET A 30 2.56 2.77 10.52
N ILE A 31 3.52 3.28 9.78
CA ILE A 31 4.94 3.20 10.14
C ILE A 31 5.27 4.13 11.31
N SER A 32 4.88 5.40 11.24
CA SER A 32 5.25 6.39 12.27
C SER A 32 4.60 6.11 13.62
N SER A 33 3.34 5.70 13.65
CA SER A 33 2.64 5.34 14.89
C SER A 33 3.21 4.05 15.49
N THR A 34 3.49 3.02 14.67
CA THR A 34 4.13 1.81 15.14
C THR A 34 5.53 2.10 15.71
N LEU A 35 6.31 2.93 15.02
CA LEU A 35 7.62 3.37 15.49
C LEU A 35 7.53 4.11 16.82
N ALA A 36 6.57 5.01 16.98
CA ALA A 36 6.33 5.74 18.22
C ALA A 36 5.98 4.78 19.36
N VAL A 37 5.05 3.84 19.13
CA VAL A 37 4.68 2.81 20.12
C VAL A 37 5.88 1.95 20.51
N GLN A 38 6.69 1.49 19.58
CA GLN A 38 7.89 0.70 19.84
C GLN A 38 8.91 1.47 20.70
N ASN A 39 9.04 2.77 20.50
CA ASN A 39 9.97 3.61 21.23
C ASN A 39 9.43 4.12 22.58
N CYS A 40 8.12 4.00 22.84
CA CYS A 40 7.52 4.30 24.16
C CYS A 40 7.87 3.27 25.24
N VAL A 41 8.36 2.09 24.87
CA VAL A 41 8.71 1.03 25.83
C VAL A 41 10.02 1.39 26.54
N THR A 42 9.93 2.29 27.53
CA THR A 42 11.08 2.77 28.32
C THR A 42 11.69 1.69 29.19
N ASP A 43 10.92 0.71 29.66
CA ASP A 43 11.39 -0.35 30.56
C ASP A 43 12.43 -1.27 29.91
N GLN A 44 12.34 -1.53 28.63
CA GLN A 44 13.40 -2.26 27.91
C GLN A 44 14.72 -1.50 27.87
N ARG A 45 14.68 -0.17 27.85
CA ARG A 45 15.87 0.67 27.92
C ARG A 45 16.52 0.62 29.32
N ALA A 46 15.71 0.54 30.35
CA ALA A 46 16.18 0.40 31.73
C ALA A 46 16.82 -0.96 31.96
N ILE A 47 16.24 -2.04 31.43
CA ILE A 47 16.73 -3.41 31.58
C ILE A 47 18.03 -3.64 30.78
N MET A 48 18.21 -3.01 29.65
CA MET A 48 19.32 -3.23 28.71
C MET A 48 20.51 -2.25 28.89
N HIS A 49 20.72 -1.71 30.07
CA HIS A 49 21.87 -0.87 30.39
C HIS A 49 22.11 0.35 29.50
N HIS A 50 21.09 1.15 29.22
CA HIS A 50 21.21 2.51 28.63
C HIS A 50 21.74 2.60 27.19
N LYS A 51 21.86 1.50 26.45
CA LYS A 51 22.38 1.49 25.09
C LYS A 51 21.42 0.94 24.05
N VAL A 52 20.13 0.92 24.35
CA VAL A 52 19.13 0.47 23.37
C VAL A 52 19.01 1.53 22.28
N LYS A 53 19.34 1.16 21.06
CA LYS A 53 19.08 2.00 19.90
C LYS A 53 17.56 2.11 19.71
N PRO A 54 17.06 3.26 19.31
CA PRO A 54 15.67 3.37 18.87
C PRO A 54 15.36 2.32 17.82
N HIS A 55 14.11 1.82 17.80
CA HIS A 55 13.68 0.93 16.75
C HIS A 55 13.81 1.64 15.39
N PRO A 56 14.42 1.01 14.37
CA PRO A 56 14.47 1.62 13.05
C PRO A 56 13.06 1.70 12.45
N ALA A 57 12.85 2.64 11.53
CA ALA A 57 11.60 2.77 10.77
C ALA A 57 11.50 1.69 9.67
N VAL A 58 11.76 0.44 10.03
CA VAL A 58 11.72 -0.73 9.15
C VAL A 58 11.03 -1.87 9.89
N PHE A 59 9.95 -2.37 9.30
CA PHE A 59 9.14 -3.44 9.86
C PHE A 59 9.00 -4.56 8.85
N VAL A 60 9.38 -5.77 9.26
CA VAL A 60 9.24 -6.99 8.46
C VAL A 60 8.49 -8.02 9.29
N GLN A 61 7.30 -8.41 8.83
CA GLN A 61 6.40 -9.28 9.58
C GLN A 61 5.87 -10.40 8.67
N ASN A 62 6.01 -11.65 9.12
CA ASN A 62 5.53 -12.82 8.39
C ASN A 62 5.91 -12.76 6.89
N ALA A 63 7.18 -12.43 6.62
CA ALA A 63 7.68 -12.22 5.27
C ALA A 63 9.01 -12.92 5.04
N GLU A 64 9.23 -13.37 3.83
CA GLU A 64 10.49 -13.93 3.37
C GLU A 64 11.26 -12.85 2.59
N MET A 65 12.39 -12.43 3.16
CA MET A 65 13.23 -11.36 2.63
C MET A 65 14.55 -11.92 2.14
N GLU A 66 14.73 -11.99 0.83
CA GLU A 66 16.02 -12.31 0.21
C GLU A 66 16.80 -11.05 -0.20
N PHE A 67 16.10 -9.89 -0.29
CA PHE A 67 16.72 -8.60 -0.53
C PHE A 67 17.33 -8.04 0.77
N PRO A 68 18.62 -7.67 0.77
CA PRO A 68 19.26 -7.13 1.96
C PRO A 68 18.86 -5.66 2.18
N LEU A 69 18.12 -5.38 3.26
CA LEU A 69 17.84 -4.01 3.69
C LEU A 69 19.13 -3.36 4.24
N THR A 70 19.35 -2.11 3.88
CA THR A 70 20.51 -1.30 4.28
C THR A 70 20.06 -0.06 5.05
N ALA A 71 21.01 0.77 5.48
CA ALA A 71 20.71 2.04 6.15
C ALA A 71 19.98 3.05 5.23
N ASP A 72 20.05 2.84 3.91
CA ASP A 72 19.36 3.70 2.93
C ASP A 72 17.88 3.36 2.79
N ASN A 73 17.44 2.21 3.34
CA ASN A 73 16.03 1.83 3.38
C ASN A 73 15.40 2.38 4.66
N ALA A 74 14.61 3.44 4.55
CA ALA A 74 13.89 4.04 5.67
C ALA A 74 12.38 4.05 5.40
N GLU A 75 11.59 3.95 6.48
CA GLU A 75 10.11 3.91 6.39
C GLU A 75 9.63 2.77 5.48
N VAL A 76 10.17 1.56 5.73
CA VAL A 76 9.82 0.34 4.99
C VAL A 76 8.94 -0.58 5.83
N TRP A 77 7.88 -1.08 5.23
CA TRP A 77 6.99 -2.10 5.81
C TRP A 77 6.83 -3.27 4.84
N VAL A 78 7.14 -4.46 5.29
CA VAL A 78 6.94 -5.69 4.51
C VAL A 78 6.14 -6.68 5.34
N GLU A 79 5.00 -7.11 4.83
CA GLU A 79 4.09 -8.00 5.56
C GLU A 79 3.48 -9.05 4.65
N ASN A 80 3.41 -10.30 5.13
CA ASN A 80 2.81 -11.43 4.41
C ASN A 80 3.32 -11.54 2.97
N SER A 81 4.62 -11.36 2.74
CA SER A 81 5.17 -11.16 1.40
C SER A 81 6.48 -11.92 1.20
N HIS A 82 6.75 -12.27 -0.05
CA HIS A 82 8.05 -12.71 -0.52
C HIS A 82 8.72 -11.59 -1.32
N VAL A 83 9.90 -11.17 -0.87
CA VAL A 83 10.74 -10.18 -1.55
C VAL A 83 12.04 -10.88 -1.97
N GLY A 84 12.11 -11.26 -3.24
CA GLY A 84 13.21 -12.05 -3.78
C GLY A 84 14.53 -11.28 -3.91
N LYS A 85 15.61 -12.01 -4.14
CA LYS A 85 16.99 -11.48 -4.25
C LYS A 85 17.20 -10.48 -5.39
N ASN A 86 16.38 -10.54 -6.42
CA ASN A 86 16.46 -9.68 -7.60
C ASN A 86 15.58 -8.41 -7.47
N TRP A 87 14.91 -8.22 -6.35
CA TRP A 87 14.17 -7.01 -6.06
C TRP A 87 15.12 -5.86 -5.69
N MET A 88 14.61 -4.64 -5.86
CA MET A 88 15.22 -3.43 -5.33
C MET A 88 14.16 -2.60 -4.62
N LEU A 89 14.34 -2.43 -3.31
CA LEU A 89 13.51 -1.55 -2.48
C LEU A 89 14.28 -0.26 -2.17
N HIS A 90 13.53 0.81 -2.03
CA HIS A 90 14.01 2.12 -1.62
C HIS A 90 13.38 2.53 -0.28
N SER A 91 13.42 3.82 0.04
CA SER A 91 12.71 4.35 1.20
C SER A 91 11.22 4.53 0.91
N ARG A 92 10.41 4.50 1.96
CA ARG A 92 8.94 4.69 1.90
C ARG A 92 8.25 3.67 1.00
N ASN A 93 8.65 2.41 1.12
CA ASN A 93 7.99 1.29 0.47
C ASN A 93 7.17 0.47 1.48
N ILE A 94 5.94 0.16 1.12
CA ILE A 94 5.07 -0.77 1.83
C ILE A 94 4.74 -1.91 0.88
N ILE A 95 5.07 -3.14 1.27
CA ILE A 95 4.89 -4.35 0.47
C ILE A 95 4.03 -5.32 1.25
N THR A 96 2.84 -5.63 0.74
CA THR A 96 1.89 -6.50 1.41
C THR A 96 1.29 -7.55 0.48
N GLY A 97 1.12 -8.76 0.99
CA GLY A 97 0.40 -9.84 0.33
C GLY A 97 1.08 -10.44 -0.90
N VAL A 98 2.34 -10.14 -1.14
CA VAL A 98 3.06 -10.58 -2.35
C VAL A 98 3.39 -12.07 -2.25
N PRO A 99 2.89 -12.92 -3.19
CA PRO A 99 3.16 -14.35 -3.18
C PRO A 99 4.63 -14.65 -3.49
N HIS A 100 5.04 -15.89 -3.26
CA HIS A 100 6.38 -16.36 -3.65
C HIS A 100 6.61 -16.15 -5.15
N ASN A 101 7.76 -15.56 -5.51
CA ASN A 101 8.06 -15.13 -6.87
C ASN A 101 9.56 -15.03 -7.15
N ASP A 102 9.93 -14.99 -8.44
CA ASP A 102 11.30 -14.80 -8.93
C ASP A 102 11.49 -13.46 -9.66
N TRP A 103 10.66 -12.47 -9.36
CA TRP A 103 10.67 -11.19 -10.10
C TRP A 103 11.96 -10.41 -9.88
N ALA A 104 12.35 -9.65 -10.90
CA ALA A 104 13.35 -8.60 -10.81
C ALA A 104 12.64 -7.23 -10.74
N LEU A 105 11.96 -6.99 -9.64
CA LEU A 105 11.11 -5.81 -9.47
C LEU A 105 11.89 -4.68 -8.78
N ASN A 106 11.99 -3.53 -9.46
CA ASN A 106 12.47 -2.29 -8.86
C ASN A 106 11.25 -1.47 -8.39
N VAL A 107 11.13 -1.30 -7.06
CA VAL A 107 10.04 -0.51 -6.46
C VAL A 107 10.57 0.89 -6.18
N PRO A 108 10.15 1.92 -6.94
CA PRO A 108 10.62 3.29 -6.74
C PRO A 108 10.34 3.80 -5.33
N GLU A 109 11.12 4.79 -4.90
CA GLU A 109 10.90 5.46 -3.62
C GLU A 109 9.48 6.00 -3.50
N GLY A 110 8.83 5.77 -2.36
CA GLY A 110 7.47 6.23 -2.10
C GLY A 110 6.38 5.45 -2.83
N VAL A 111 6.72 4.36 -3.51
CA VAL A 111 5.75 3.44 -4.12
C VAL A 111 5.48 2.28 -3.17
N CYS A 112 4.22 1.97 -3.01
CA CYS A 112 3.73 0.85 -2.21
C CYS A 112 3.07 -0.19 -3.11
N ILE A 113 3.16 -1.45 -2.75
CA ILE A 113 2.57 -2.58 -3.47
C ILE A 113 1.72 -3.40 -2.50
N ASP A 114 0.46 -3.55 -2.83
CA ASP A 114 -0.44 -4.44 -2.13
C ASP A 114 -1.00 -5.45 -3.13
N VAL A 115 -0.77 -6.72 -2.90
CA VAL A 115 -1.31 -7.80 -3.70
C VAL A 115 -2.47 -8.43 -2.94
N VAL A 116 -3.66 -8.32 -3.50
CA VAL A 116 -4.87 -8.80 -2.84
C VAL A 116 -5.33 -10.10 -3.49
N PRO A 117 -5.42 -11.22 -2.74
CA PRO A 117 -5.99 -12.44 -3.26
C PRO A 117 -7.48 -12.27 -3.51
N MET A 118 -7.90 -12.46 -4.76
CA MET A 118 -9.31 -12.37 -5.20
C MET A 118 -9.98 -13.75 -5.17
N SER A 119 -9.19 -14.79 -5.41
CA SER A 119 -9.58 -16.20 -5.32
C SER A 119 -8.36 -17.06 -4.98
N LYS A 120 -8.49 -18.38 -5.04
CA LYS A 120 -7.35 -19.30 -4.81
C LYS A 120 -6.20 -19.11 -5.80
N ARG A 121 -6.45 -18.54 -6.98
CA ARG A 121 -5.46 -18.40 -8.05
C ARG A 121 -5.36 -16.98 -8.61
N GLU A 122 -6.27 -16.10 -8.25
CA GLU A 122 -6.33 -14.74 -8.80
C GLU A 122 -5.87 -13.73 -7.79
N PHE A 123 -5.10 -12.78 -8.27
CA PHE A 123 -4.51 -11.70 -7.47
C PHE A 123 -4.77 -10.34 -8.13
N ALA A 124 -5.21 -9.38 -7.37
CA ALA A 124 -5.27 -7.99 -7.80
C ALA A 124 -3.93 -7.29 -7.52
N ALA A 125 -3.32 -6.73 -8.55
CA ALA A 125 -2.13 -5.89 -8.42
C ALA A 125 -2.56 -4.47 -8.05
N ARG A 126 -2.24 -4.02 -6.84
CA ARG A 126 -2.64 -2.72 -6.32
C ARG A 126 -1.43 -1.87 -5.86
N PRO A 127 -0.66 -1.30 -6.80
CA PRO A 127 0.36 -0.32 -6.45
C PRO A 127 -0.28 1.03 -6.14
N TYR A 128 0.29 1.78 -5.19
CA TYR A 128 -0.15 3.11 -4.80
C TYR A 128 1.01 3.94 -4.24
N GLY A 129 0.85 5.25 -4.15
CA GLY A 129 1.86 6.12 -3.55
C GLY A 129 1.72 6.20 -2.03
N PHE A 130 2.84 6.25 -1.33
CA PHE A 130 2.93 6.34 0.14
C PHE A 130 2.09 7.48 0.74
N ASN A 131 1.94 8.58 0.00
CA ASN A 131 1.17 9.75 0.39
C ASN A 131 -0.11 9.94 -0.43
N ASP A 132 -0.52 8.97 -1.25
CA ASP A 132 -1.70 9.10 -2.09
C ASP A 132 -2.97 9.18 -1.23
N LYS A 133 -3.83 10.13 -1.57
CA LYS A 133 -5.13 10.32 -0.90
C LYS A 133 -6.24 9.46 -1.49
N PHE A 134 -6.00 8.82 -2.65
CA PHE A 134 -7.00 8.07 -3.42
C PHE A 134 -8.32 8.81 -3.60
N LYS A 135 -8.25 10.07 -4.01
CA LYS A 135 -9.41 10.94 -4.18
C LYS A 135 -9.20 11.89 -5.35
N GLY A 136 -10.26 12.17 -6.09
CA GLY A 136 -10.27 13.09 -7.20
C GLY A 136 -10.43 12.40 -8.55
N SER A 137 -10.75 13.18 -9.58
CA SER A 137 -10.97 12.70 -10.93
C SER A 137 -9.65 12.34 -11.64
N LEU A 138 -9.68 11.28 -12.45
CA LEU A 138 -8.53 10.91 -13.30
C LEU A 138 -8.28 11.94 -14.42
N LYS A 139 -9.21 12.85 -14.65
CA LYS A 139 -9.09 13.93 -15.64
C LYS A 139 -8.35 15.16 -15.10
N GLU A 140 -8.12 15.20 -13.78
CA GLU A 140 -7.53 16.35 -13.10
C GLU A 140 -6.08 16.11 -12.72
N ALA A 141 -5.18 17.02 -13.09
CA ALA A 141 -3.76 16.97 -12.73
C ALA A 141 -3.53 17.12 -11.20
N SER A 142 -4.51 17.65 -10.46
CA SER A 142 -4.47 17.74 -9.00
C SER A 142 -4.64 16.39 -8.29
N THR A 143 -5.14 15.38 -8.99
CA THR A 143 -5.29 14.02 -8.48
C THR A 143 -3.94 13.30 -8.54
N ALA A 144 -3.43 12.88 -7.39
CA ALA A 144 -2.16 12.14 -7.30
C ALA A 144 -2.40 10.63 -7.37
N TYR A 145 -1.53 9.95 -8.13
CA TYR A 145 -1.40 8.50 -8.15
C TYR A 145 0.07 8.10 -8.29
N LEU A 146 0.54 7.20 -7.45
CA LEU A 146 1.96 6.84 -7.32
C LEU A 146 2.85 8.08 -7.06
N GLY A 147 2.36 9.02 -6.24
CA GLY A 147 3.09 10.21 -5.82
C GLY A 147 3.22 11.30 -6.87
N ARG A 148 2.51 11.22 -8.02
CA ARG A 148 2.56 12.17 -9.14
C ARG A 148 1.17 12.43 -9.72
N PRO A 149 0.99 13.45 -10.58
CA PRO A 149 -0.29 13.67 -11.26
C PRO A 149 -0.76 12.44 -12.01
N VAL A 150 -2.00 12.01 -11.78
CA VAL A 150 -2.57 10.82 -12.44
C VAL A 150 -2.61 10.98 -13.97
N THR A 151 -2.77 12.20 -14.45
CA THR A 151 -2.75 12.52 -15.88
C THR A 151 -1.41 12.22 -16.55
N GLU A 152 -0.30 12.43 -15.84
CA GLU A 152 1.04 12.05 -16.31
C GLU A 152 1.20 10.53 -16.32
N TRP A 153 0.74 9.85 -15.27
CA TRP A 153 0.75 8.38 -15.21
C TRP A 153 0.00 7.74 -16.37
N LEU A 154 -1.17 8.30 -16.72
CA LEU A 154 -1.97 7.87 -17.88
C LEU A 154 -1.24 8.13 -19.19
N ALA A 155 -0.72 9.35 -19.39
CA ALA A 155 -0.04 9.76 -20.61
C ALA A 155 1.18 8.89 -20.94
N GLU A 156 2.01 8.61 -19.94
CA GLU A 156 3.19 7.74 -20.10
C GLU A 156 2.83 6.32 -20.55
N ARG A 157 1.64 5.86 -20.22
CA ARG A 157 1.13 4.53 -20.59
C ARG A 157 0.27 4.54 -21.84
N GLY A 158 0.14 5.71 -22.47
CA GLY A 158 -0.72 5.89 -23.63
C GLY A 158 -2.18 5.58 -23.34
N LEU A 159 -2.64 5.90 -22.13
CA LEU A 159 -4.01 5.72 -21.68
C LEU A 159 -4.72 7.07 -21.56
N THR A 160 -6.04 7.03 -21.69
CA THR A 160 -6.91 8.18 -21.40
C THR A 160 -7.82 7.88 -20.22
N ALA A 161 -8.24 8.90 -19.48
CA ALA A 161 -9.14 8.73 -18.34
C ALA A 161 -10.47 8.09 -18.78
N ASP A 162 -10.97 8.42 -19.97
CA ASP A 162 -12.26 7.93 -20.48
C ASP A 162 -12.25 6.41 -20.78
N GLU A 163 -11.08 5.79 -20.95
CA GLU A 163 -10.94 4.34 -21.11
C GLU A 163 -11.07 3.58 -19.78
N ILE A 164 -11.13 4.30 -18.66
CA ILE A 164 -11.15 3.71 -17.33
C ILE A 164 -12.54 3.89 -16.70
N ARG A 165 -13.21 2.78 -16.42
CA ARG A 165 -14.50 2.79 -15.72
C ARG A 165 -14.34 3.44 -14.34
N GLY A 166 -15.22 4.37 -14.01
CA GLY A 166 -15.19 5.08 -12.73
C GLY A 166 -14.16 6.20 -12.67
N CYS A 167 -13.71 6.74 -13.80
CA CYS A 167 -12.66 7.77 -13.90
C CYS A 167 -12.97 9.09 -13.18
N GLU A 168 -14.22 9.32 -12.80
CA GLU A 168 -14.63 10.54 -12.08
C GLU A 168 -14.09 10.60 -10.62
N ASP A 169 -13.73 9.47 -10.06
CA ASP A 169 -13.06 9.40 -8.75
C ASP A 169 -12.08 8.23 -8.72
N LEU A 170 -10.83 8.50 -8.36
CA LEU A 170 -9.76 7.50 -8.24
C LEU A 170 -10.17 6.31 -7.34
N GLN A 171 -10.99 6.53 -6.31
CA GLN A 171 -11.52 5.45 -5.47
C GLN A 171 -12.41 4.47 -6.24
N SER A 172 -13.07 4.93 -7.27
CA SER A 172 -14.00 4.15 -8.10
C SER A 172 -13.38 3.68 -9.39
N ALA A 173 -12.21 4.22 -9.74
CA ALA A 173 -11.51 3.93 -10.97
C ALA A 173 -11.01 2.49 -11.02
N ALA A 174 -11.39 1.76 -12.06
CA ALA A 174 -10.99 0.37 -12.29
C ALA A 174 -9.59 0.32 -12.92
N ILE A 175 -8.56 0.58 -12.10
CA ILE A 175 -7.16 0.64 -12.53
C ILE A 175 -6.32 -0.56 -12.10
N PHE A 176 -6.79 -1.37 -11.15
CA PHE A 176 -6.05 -2.49 -10.56
C PHE A 176 -6.37 -3.79 -11.30
N PRO A 177 -5.44 -4.32 -12.10
CA PRO A 177 -5.66 -5.55 -12.86
C PRO A 177 -5.67 -6.78 -11.95
N VAL A 178 -6.51 -7.75 -12.32
CA VAL A 178 -6.54 -9.08 -11.70
C VAL A 178 -5.88 -10.06 -12.65
N THR A 179 -4.93 -10.84 -12.14
CA THR A 179 -4.22 -11.89 -12.90
C THR A 179 -4.33 -13.22 -12.18
N ASP A 180 -4.28 -14.32 -12.93
CA ASP A 180 -4.22 -15.70 -12.44
C ASP A 180 -2.82 -16.33 -12.60
N SER A 181 -1.86 -15.54 -13.08
CA SER A 181 -0.46 -15.88 -13.26
C SER A 181 0.44 -15.02 -12.37
N ILE A 182 1.33 -15.66 -11.61
CA ILE A 182 2.35 -14.99 -10.80
C ILE A 182 3.33 -14.20 -11.68
N GLU A 183 3.65 -14.72 -12.86
CA GLU A 183 4.53 -14.04 -13.81
C GLU A 183 3.89 -12.78 -14.39
N ASP A 184 2.62 -12.86 -14.79
CA ASP A 184 1.85 -11.73 -15.28
C ASP A 184 1.66 -10.67 -14.19
N LEU A 185 1.48 -11.09 -12.94
CA LEU A 185 1.38 -10.20 -11.78
C LEU A 185 2.66 -9.34 -11.64
N GLY A 186 3.84 -9.96 -11.68
CA GLY A 186 5.11 -9.25 -11.62
C GLY A 186 5.30 -8.30 -12.81
N THR A 187 4.98 -8.76 -14.02
CA THR A 187 5.10 -7.98 -15.25
C THR A 187 4.20 -6.74 -15.23
N VAL A 188 2.95 -6.89 -14.81
CA VAL A 188 2.01 -5.76 -14.75
C VAL A 188 2.34 -4.81 -13.59
N LEU A 189 2.81 -5.30 -12.45
CA LEU A 189 3.30 -4.46 -11.35
C LEU A 189 4.47 -3.59 -11.81
N GLN A 190 5.48 -4.18 -12.46
CA GLN A 190 6.61 -3.43 -13.00
C GLN A 190 6.14 -2.35 -13.99
N TRP A 191 5.25 -2.70 -14.90
CA TRP A 191 4.69 -1.74 -15.87
C TRP A 191 3.90 -0.61 -15.17
N MET A 192 3.16 -0.91 -14.12
CA MET A 192 2.38 0.11 -13.39
C MET A 192 3.26 1.07 -12.59
N THR A 193 4.41 0.62 -12.09
CA THR A 193 5.26 1.38 -11.17
C THR A 193 6.44 2.07 -11.85
N ASP A 194 6.96 1.52 -12.96
CA ASP A 194 8.16 1.95 -13.65
C ASP A 194 7.84 2.57 -15.02
N GLY A 195 7.52 3.86 -15.04
CA GLY A 195 7.38 4.67 -16.26
C GLY A 195 6.50 4.13 -17.39
N GLY A 196 5.82 3.01 -17.19
CA GLY A 196 4.92 2.40 -18.18
C GLY A 196 5.61 1.77 -19.39
N GLN A 197 6.90 1.47 -19.28
CA GLN A 197 7.65 0.81 -20.34
C GLN A 197 7.28 -0.67 -20.47
N GLY A 198 7.19 -1.15 -21.71
CA GLY A 198 6.93 -2.54 -22.04
C GLY A 198 5.52 -2.85 -22.50
N GLU A 199 5.42 -3.41 -23.71
CA GLU A 199 4.14 -3.80 -24.31
C GLU A 199 3.44 -4.94 -23.57
N ALA A 200 4.21 -5.86 -22.99
CA ALA A 200 3.68 -7.01 -22.26
C ALA A 200 2.81 -6.58 -21.04
N GLY A 201 3.33 -5.70 -20.19
CA GLY A 201 2.58 -5.20 -19.04
C GLY A 201 1.31 -4.44 -19.44
N ARG A 202 1.39 -3.64 -20.50
CA ARG A 202 0.23 -2.96 -21.08
C ARG A 202 -0.83 -3.96 -21.57
N ALA A 203 -0.42 -4.98 -22.29
CA ALA A 203 -1.32 -6.00 -22.83
C ALA A 203 -2.03 -6.78 -21.71
N ILE A 204 -1.30 -7.16 -20.66
CA ILE A 204 -1.86 -7.79 -19.46
C ILE A 204 -2.89 -6.85 -18.83
N TRP A 205 -2.52 -5.58 -18.57
CA TRP A 205 -3.40 -4.61 -17.94
C TRP A 205 -4.69 -4.35 -18.75
N GLN A 206 -4.57 -4.26 -20.08
CA GLN A 206 -5.72 -4.04 -20.96
C GLN A 206 -6.68 -5.23 -21.01
N LYS A 207 -6.14 -6.45 -20.97
CA LYS A 207 -6.92 -7.69 -21.05
C LYS A 207 -7.55 -8.07 -19.71
N ALA A 208 -6.91 -7.71 -18.59
CA ALA A 208 -7.33 -8.10 -17.26
C ALA A 208 -8.68 -7.50 -16.85
N ASP A 209 -9.44 -8.22 -16.04
CA ASP A 209 -10.50 -7.60 -15.24
C ASP A 209 -9.84 -6.61 -14.26
N ARG A 210 -10.40 -5.42 -14.14
CA ARG A 210 -9.81 -4.36 -13.33
C ARG A 210 -10.75 -3.94 -12.21
N LYS A 211 -10.19 -3.82 -11.03
CA LYS A 211 -10.89 -3.42 -9.81
C LYS A 211 -10.56 -1.98 -9.42
N SER A 212 -11.43 -1.39 -8.64
CA SER A 212 -11.19 -0.12 -7.94
C SER A 212 -10.56 -0.35 -6.56
N THR A 213 -10.22 0.70 -5.84
CA THR A 213 -9.77 0.59 -4.44
C THR A 213 -10.81 -0.05 -3.54
N ARG A 214 -12.10 0.14 -3.85
CA ARG A 214 -13.20 -0.62 -3.26
C ARG A 214 -13.25 -1.99 -3.94
N LEU A 215 -12.40 -2.88 -3.51
CA LEU A 215 -12.43 -4.28 -3.93
C LEU A 215 -13.77 -4.87 -3.46
N ASN A 216 -14.81 -4.69 -4.26
CA ASN A 216 -16.03 -5.42 -4.04
C ASN A 216 -15.72 -6.88 -4.35
N SER A 217 -15.61 -7.69 -3.32
CA SER A 217 -15.83 -9.12 -3.41
C SER A 217 -17.28 -9.30 -3.86
N SER A 218 -17.53 -9.26 -5.16
CA SER A 218 -18.76 -9.80 -5.70
C SER A 218 -18.69 -11.29 -5.42
N HIS A 219 -19.29 -11.69 -4.32
CA HIS A 219 -19.64 -13.06 -4.09
C HIS A 219 -20.59 -13.47 -5.23
N HIS A 220 -20.04 -14.10 -6.23
CA HIS A 220 -20.81 -14.98 -7.06
C HIS A 220 -20.87 -16.30 -6.29
N GLY A 221 -22.03 -16.49 -5.63
CA GLY A 221 -22.44 -17.77 -5.04
C GLY A 221 -22.58 -18.87 -6.08
#